data_c0939e70d6f97120445d6345772a4c7a
#
_entry.id   c0939e70d6f97120445d6345772a4c7a
#
_cell.length_a   1.000
_cell.length_b   1.000
_cell.length_c   1.000
_cell.angle_alpha   90.00
_cell.angle_beta   90.00
_cell.angle_gamma   90.00
#
_symmetry.space_group_name_H-M   'P 1'
#
loop_
_entity.id
_entity.type
_entity.pdbx_description
1 polymer ?
#
loop_
_entity_poly.entity_id
_entity_poly.type
_entity_poly.pdbx_seq_one_letter_code
_entity_poly.pdbx_strand_id
1 'polypeptide(L)'
;MIPRIRINRAWHRRGKRVAPALPAALLVGWTTATLPFFPAHWSAGIAFLAALLTVVGPRLGLAFALAVPVLPLGNIALGLAIVYGIAACAWFALFWARPRAALLFVAGPLLAPLGALGLFPLVAVAAGGPGRRAAQTAVGVLTAGIVAGIGGGTLPVTGGAAPNLAIGGIAAPATAASTLWDALTGSQAFLLETLALAGAAAAIGAARRRGPWGGAAFGAFLTVLTLFADAGASAPPLVLAAWLSAALIAVEPGIPRPLPEFFRRSRVRLRLVHGS
;
A
#
# COMPACT_ATOMS: atom_id res chain seq x y z
N MET A 1 1.19 -34.42 -19.82
CA MET A 1 -0.01 -34.28 -18.94
C MET A 1 0.45 -33.62 -17.65
N ILE A 2 0.20 -32.33 -17.46
CA ILE A 2 0.64 -31.58 -16.25
C ILE A 2 -0.44 -31.78 -15.19
N PRO A 3 -0.15 -32.32 -14.01
CA PRO A 3 -1.12 -32.51 -12.96
C PRO A 3 -1.67 -31.15 -12.50
N ARG A 4 -2.97 -30.92 -12.70
CA ARG A 4 -3.66 -29.75 -12.13
C ARG A 4 -3.63 -29.87 -10.62
N ILE A 5 -2.74 -29.11 -9.96
CA ILE A 5 -2.72 -28.99 -8.49
C ILE A 5 -4.09 -28.43 -8.08
N ARG A 6 -4.94 -29.29 -7.52
CA ARG A 6 -6.20 -28.89 -6.89
C ARG A 6 -5.85 -28.15 -5.61
N ILE A 7 -5.60 -26.83 -5.70
CA ILE A 7 -5.48 -25.98 -4.53
C ILE A 7 -6.78 -26.11 -3.74
N ASN A 8 -6.68 -26.69 -2.57
CA ASN A 8 -7.82 -26.98 -1.72
C ASN A 8 -8.56 -25.65 -1.40
N ARG A 9 -9.80 -25.51 -1.83
CA ARG A 9 -10.62 -24.29 -1.67
C ARG A 9 -10.70 -23.82 -0.20
N ALA A 10 -10.55 -24.75 0.75
CA ALA A 10 -10.54 -24.45 2.18
C ALA A 10 -9.30 -23.64 2.59
N TRP A 11 -8.11 -23.97 2.07
CA TRP A 11 -6.87 -23.22 2.30
C TRP A 11 -6.95 -21.80 1.74
N HIS A 12 -7.51 -21.66 0.55
CA HIS A 12 -7.68 -20.34 -0.08
C HIS A 12 -8.64 -19.43 0.72
N ARG A 13 -9.70 -19.99 1.30
CA ARG A 13 -10.62 -19.24 2.17
C ARG A 13 -9.98 -18.84 3.51
N ARG A 14 -9.19 -19.72 4.12
CA ARG A 14 -8.46 -19.43 5.37
C ARG A 14 -7.39 -18.36 5.13
N GLY A 15 -6.60 -18.47 4.07
CA GLY A 15 -5.60 -17.49 3.70
C GLY A 15 -6.20 -16.07 3.51
N LYS A 16 -7.35 -15.95 2.87
CA LYS A 16 -8.05 -14.66 2.70
C LYS A 16 -8.54 -14.03 4.01
N ARG A 17 -8.74 -14.84 5.07
CA ARG A 17 -9.12 -14.31 6.39
C ARG A 17 -7.91 -13.86 7.20
N VAL A 18 -6.79 -14.56 7.08
CA VAL A 18 -5.59 -14.33 7.90
C VAL A 18 -4.67 -13.27 7.24
N ALA A 19 -4.61 -13.20 5.90
CA ALA A 19 -3.73 -12.28 5.20
C ALA A 19 -3.84 -10.80 5.67
N PRO A 20 -5.02 -10.24 5.98
CA PRO A 20 -5.13 -8.87 6.49
C PRO A 20 -4.59 -8.68 7.91
N ALA A 21 -4.41 -9.75 8.67
CA ALA A 21 -3.89 -9.69 10.03
C ALA A 21 -2.39 -9.33 10.06
N LEU A 22 -1.65 -9.72 9.01
CA LEU A 22 -0.22 -9.44 8.91
C LEU A 22 0.08 -7.93 8.88
N PRO A 23 -0.48 -7.11 7.98
CA PRO A 23 -0.23 -5.68 7.99
C PRO A 23 -0.72 -4.99 9.28
N ALA A 24 -1.78 -5.48 9.92
CA ALA A 24 -2.22 -4.95 11.21
C ALA A 24 -1.18 -5.23 12.32
N ALA A 25 -0.68 -6.46 12.39
CA ALA A 25 0.36 -6.82 13.35
C ALA A 25 1.66 -6.06 13.09
N LEU A 26 2.05 -5.88 11.82
CA LEU A 26 3.26 -5.16 11.44
C LEU A 26 3.16 -3.68 11.81
N LEU A 27 2.05 -3.00 11.49
CA LEU A 27 1.85 -1.59 11.86
C LEU A 27 1.94 -1.40 13.37
N VAL A 28 1.18 -2.19 14.10
CA VAL A 28 1.10 -2.08 15.56
C VAL A 28 2.42 -2.49 16.21
N GLY A 29 3.00 -3.62 15.80
CA GLY A 29 4.28 -4.11 16.33
C GLY A 29 5.41 -3.13 16.07
N TRP A 30 5.50 -2.58 14.86
CA TRP A 30 6.50 -1.57 14.53
C TRP A 30 6.29 -0.29 15.36
N THR A 31 5.08 0.23 15.42
CA THR A 31 4.76 1.46 16.18
C THR A 31 5.08 1.31 17.65
N THR A 32 4.71 0.17 18.27
CA THR A 32 4.96 -0.07 19.70
C THR A 32 6.41 -0.41 20.02
N ALA A 33 7.19 -0.87 19.04
CA ALA A 33 8.61 -1.16 19.22
C ALA A 33 9.50 0.07 19.01
N THR A 34 9.10 1.00 18.13
CA THR A 34 9.95 2.14 17.73
C THR A 34 9.61 3.44 18.46
N LEU A 35 8.36 3.63 18.85
CA LEU A 35 7.93 4.87 19.50
C LEU A 35 7.95 4.73 21.04
N PRO A 36 8.50 5.72 21.77
CA PRO A 36 8.71 5.62 23.22
C PRO A 36 7.40 5.86 23.98
N PHE A 37 6.66 4.80 24.23
CA PHE A 37 5.42 4.83 25.04
C PHE A 37 5.16 3.49 25.73
N PHE A 38 5.31 2.39 24.96
CA PHE A 38 5.02 1.07 25.47
C PHE A 38 6.28 0.39 26.03
N PRO A 39 6.16 -0.41 27.11
CA PRO A 39 7.25 -1.27 27.56
C PRO A 39 7.67 -2.25 26.45
N ALA A 40 8.97 -2.48 26.29
CA ALA A 40 9.53 -3.28 25.17
C ALA A 40 8.89 -4.67 25.01
N HIS A 41 8.53 -5.34 26.11
CA HIS A 41 7.92 -6.67 26.09
C HIS A 41 6.43 -6.66 25.67
N TRP A 42 5.77 -5.51 25.57
CA TRP A 42 4.35 -5.42 25.20
C TRP A 42 4.14 -5.42 23.70
N SER A 43 5.15 -5.06 22.92
CA SER A 43 5.05 -4.93 21.45
C SER A 43 4.51 -6.19 20.78
N ALA A 44 5.03 -7.36 21.15
CA ALA A 44 4.56 -8.63 20.60
C ALA A 44 3.11 -8.94 20.99
N GLY A 45 2.73 -8.69 22.24
CA GLY A 45 1.37 -8.93 22.73
C GLY A 45 0.33 -8.02 22.04
N ILE A 46 0.65 -6.72 21.88
CA ILE A 46 -0.24 -5.76 21.24
C ILE A 46 -0.35 -6.05 19.73
N ALA A 47 0.77 -6.43 19.07
CA ALA A 47 0.76 -6.85 17.67
C ALA A 47 -0.08 -8.12 17.46
N PHE A 48 0.05 -9.10 18.35
CA PHE A 48 -0.78 -10.30 18.32
C PHE A 48 -2.26 -9.98 18.53
N LEU A 49 -2.59 -9.08 19.45
CA LEU A 49 -3.97 -8.62 19.67
C LEU A 49 -4.54 -7.93 18.40
N ALA A 50 -3.75 -7.11 17.73
CA ALA A 50 -4.15 -6.49 16.47
C ALA A 50 -4.45 -7.52 15.38
N ALA A 51 -3.60 -8.55 15.27
CA ALA A 51 -3.82 -9.66 14.35
C ALA A 51 -5.11 -10.43 14.69
N LEU A 52 -5.30 -10.78 15.95
CA LEU A 52 -6.49 -11.49 16.44
C LEU A 52 -7.77 -10.70 16.16
N LEU A 53 -7.81 -9.42 16.52
CA LEU A 53 -8.95 -8.56 16.26
C LEU A 53 -9.25 -8.44 14.77
N THR A 54 -8.22 -8.44 13.91
CA THR A 54 -8.40 -8.39 12.44
C THR A 54 -9.00 -9.69 11.90
N VAL A 55 -8.65 -10.84 12.47
CA VAL A 55 -9.22 -12.14 12.08
C VAL A 55 -10.67 -12.27 12.52
N VAL A 56 -10.98 -11.83 13.74
CA VAL A 56 -12.34 -11.87 14.32
C VAL A 56 -13.26 -10.86 13.62
N GLY A 57 -12.79 -9.63 13.46
CA GLY A 57 -13.55 -8.55 12.84
C GLY A 57 -12.64 -7.55 12.11
N PRO A 58 -12.57 -7.59 10.76
CA PRO A 58 -11.63 -6.74 10.03
C PRO A 58 -11.78 -5.24 10.31
N ARG A 59 -12.99 -4.78 10.66
CA ARG A 59 -13.22 -3.38 11.06
C ARG A 59 -12.66 -3.08 12.44
N LEU A 60 -12.79 -4.02 13.38
CA LEU A 60 -12.24 -3.87 14.74
C LEU A 60 -10.72 -3.86 14.70
N GLY A 61 -10.13 -4.79 13.94
CA GLY A 61 -8.68 -4.83 13.74
C GLY A 61 -8.14 -3.57 13.09
N LEU A 62 -8.84 -3.03 12.06
CA LEU A 62 -8.48 -1.77 11.43
C LEU A 62 -8.56 -0.60 12.41
N ALA A 63 -9.67 -0.47 13.15
CA ALA A 63 -9.84 0.58 14.14
C ALA A 63 -8.74 0.52 15.21
N PHE A 64 -8.45 -0.67 15.74
CA PHE A 64 -7.42 -0.88 16.73
C PHE A 64 -6.02 -0.53 16.17
N ALA A 65 -5.68 -1.03 14.97
CA ALA A 65 -4.40 -0.78 14.35
C ALA A 65 -4.14 0.72 14.05
N LEU A 66 -5.19 1.47 13.72
CA LEU A 66 -5.10 2.92 13.51
C LEU A 66 -5.12 3.71 14.82
N ALA A 67 -5.73 3.19 15.89
CA ALA A 67 -5.77 3.86 17.19
C ALA A 67 -4.46 3.76 17.98
N VAL A 68 -3.75 2.63 17.90
CA VAL A 68 -2.53 2.39 18.67
C VAL A 68 -1.46 3.47 18.48
N PRO A 69 -1.16 3.97 17.26
CA PRO A 69 -0.15 5.01 17.07
C PRO A 69 -0.49 6.36 17.71
N VAL A 70 -1.78 6.63 17.99
CA VAL A 70 -2.20 7.90 18.61
C VAL A 70 -1.53 8.12 19.96
N LEU A 71 -1.39 7.06 20.76
CA LEU A 71 -0.84 7.14 22.11
C LEU A 71 0.64 7.57 22.12
N PRO A 72 1.55 6.86 21.43
CA PRO A 72 2.96 7.28 21.41
C PRO A 72 3.16 8.62 20.68
N LEU A 73 2.37 8.92 19.64
CA LEU A 73 2.43 10.22 18.98
C LEU A 73 2.01 11.35 19.93
N GLY A 74 1.00 11.12 20.78
CA GLY A 74 0.59 12.07 21.82
C GLY A 74 1.68 12.32 22.87
N ASN A 75 2.47 11.32 23.17
CA ASN A 75 3.61 11.46 24.07
C ASN A 75 4.76 12.29 23.45
N ILE A 76 4.92 12.25 22.12
CA ILE A 76 5.94 13.04 21.39
C ILE A 76 5.43 14.46 21.16
N ALA A 77 4.20 14.61 20.65
CA ALA A 77 3.59 15.88 20.32
C ALA A 77 2.06 15.75 20.21
N LEU A 78 1.32 16.45 21.05
CA LEU A 78 -0.13 16.41 21.06
C LEU A 78 -0.72 16.83 19.71
N GLY A 79 -0.17 17.88 19.09
CA GLY A 79 -0.59 18.35 17.77
C GLY A 79 -0.48 17.28 16.69
N LEU A 80 0.61 16.50 16.72
CA LEU A 80 0.82 15.39 15.80
C LEU A 80 -0.21 14.26 16.00
N ALA A 81 -0.50 13.92 17.25
CA ALA A 81 -1.50 12.90 17.57
C ALA A 81 -2.91 13.29 17.06
N ILE A 82 -3.26 14.58 17.18
CA ILE A 82 -4.55 15.09 16.69
C ILE A 82 -4.59 15.02 15.15
N VAL A 83 -3.55 15.48 14.46
CA VAL A 83 -3.47 15.42 12.99
C VAL A 83 -3.53 13.97 12.51
N TYR A 84 -2.76 13.09 13.13
CA TYR A 84 -2.82 11.66 12.83
C TYR A 84 -4.21 11.07 13.12
N GLY A 85 -4.82 11.39 14.24
CA GLY A 85 -6.15 10.91 14.62
C GLY A 85 -7.23 11.30 13.60
N ILE A 86 -7.20 12.54 13.11
CA ILE A 86 -8.10 13.01 12.05
C ILE A 86 -7.85 12.22 10.75
N ALA A 87 -6.59 12.05 10.35
CA ALA A 87 -6.22 11.27 9.17
C ALA A 87 -6.64 9.80 9.30
N ALA A 88 -6.46 9.20 10.48
CA ALA A 88 -6.87 7.82 10.78
C ALA A 88 -8.40 7.64 10.72
N CYS A 89 -9.18 8.59 11.23
CA CYS A 89 -10.64 8.58 11.12
C CYS A 89 -11.09 8.71 9.66
N ALA A 90 -10.51 9.62 8.90
CA ALA A 90 -10.80 9.78 7.48
C ALA A 90 -10.43 8.50 6.68
N TRP A 91 -9.28 7.89 7.00
CA TRP A 91 -8.84 6.63 6.40
C TRP A 91 -9.77 5.47 6.75
N PHE A 92 -10.18 5.36 8.00
CA PHE A 92 -11.16 4.37 8.45
C PHE A 92 -12.48 4.49 7.70
N ALA A 93 -13.00 5.72 7.54
CA ALA A 93 -14.22 5.99 6.79
C ALA A 93 -14.08 5.61 5.31
N LEU A 94 -12.96 5.99 4.67
CA LEU A 94 -12.66 5.66 3.26
C LEU A 94 -12.66 4.15 3.00
N PHE A 95 -12.14 3.37 3.96
CA PHE A 95 -12.01 1.91 3.84
C PHE A 95 -13.09 1.13 4.60
N TRP A 96 -14.14 1.78 5.13
CA TRP A 96 -15.21 1.13 5.88
C TRP A 96 -15.82 -0.08 5.15
N ALA A 97 -16.04 0.04 3.84
CA ALA A 97 -16.59 -1.04 3.01
C ALA A 97 -15.56 -2.14 2.67
N ARG A 98 -14.25 -1.87 2.82
CA ARG A 98 -13.16 -2.80 2.46
C ARG A 98 -12.03 -2.81 3.49
N PRO A 99 -12.31 -3.08 4.76
CA PRO A 99 -11.34 -2.94 5.85
C PRO A 99 -10.12 -3.85 5.69
N ARG A 100 -10.27 -5.01 5.00
CA ARG A 100 -9.16 -5.96 4.76
C ARG A 100 -8.04 -5.40 3.89
N ALA A 101 -8.32 -4.39 3.08
CA ALA A 101 -7.32 -3.77 2.20
C ALA A 101 -6.84 -2.42 2.73
N ALA A 102 -7.30 -1.99 3.90
CA ALA A 102 -7.05 -0.65 4.41
C ALA A 102 -5.59 -0.43 4.87
N LEU A 103 -4.89 -1.48 5.29
CA LEU A 103 -3.54 -1.39 5.85
C LEU A 103 -2.43 -1.78 4.86
N LEU A 104 -2.73 -1.81 3.55
CA LEU A 104 -1.71 -2.13 2.55
C LEU A 104 -0.60 -1.07 2.47
N PHE A 105 -0.89 0.18 2.89
CA PHE A 105 0.10 1.26 2.95
C PHE A 105 1.29 0.93 3.85
N VAL A 106 1.14 0.04 4.82
CA VAL A 106 2.21 -0.44 5.70
C VAL A 106 3.35 -1.11 4.92
N ALA A 107 3.06 -1.61 3.71
CA ALA A 107 4.10 -2.15 2.84
C ALA A 107 5.11 -1.07 2.38
N GLY A 108 4.74 0.22 2.34
CA GLY A 108 5.64 1.30 1.95
C GLY A 108 6.90 1.37 2.80
N PRO A 109 6.79 1.61 4.12
CA PRO A 109 7.94 1.62 5.04
C PRO A 109 8.74 0.32 5.07
N LEU A 110 8.12 -0.82 4.72
CA LEU A 110 8.80 -2.12 4.66
C LEU A 110 9.59 -2.29 3.36
N LEU A 111 9.07 -1.81 2.23
CA LEU A 111 9.71 -1.90 0.92
C LEU A 111 10.79 -0.84 0.73
N ALA A 112 10.66 0.31 1.39
CA ALA A 112 11.57 1.44 1.25
C ALA A 112 13.03 1.09 1.56
N PRO A 113 13.39 0.49 2.73
CA PRO A 113 14.77 0.13 3.04
C PRO A 113 15.37 -0.89 2.08
N LEU A 114 14.52 -1.66 1.40
CA LEU A 114 14.92 -2.67 0.41
C LEU A 114 15.07 -2.09 -1.00
N GLY A 115 14.85 -0.77 -1.20
CA GLY A 115 14.78 -0.17 -2.51
C GLY A 115 13.66 -0.72 -3.41
N ALA A 116 12.67 -1.38 -2.81
CA ALA A 116 11.65 -2.16 -3.51
C ALA A 116 10.30 -1.43 -3.68
N LEU A 117 10.26 -0.11 -3.52
CA LEU A 117 9.02 0.67 -3.66
C LEU A 117 8.38 0.55 -5.05
N GLY A 118 9.14 0.22 -6.09
CA GLY A 118 8.60 -0.11 -7.41
C GLY A 118 7.63 -1.31 -7.41
N LEU A 119 7.66 -2.18 -6.40
CA LEU A 119 6.69 -3.28 -6.21
C LEU A 119 5.37 -2.81 -5.57
N PHE A 120 5.35 -1.61 -4.99
CA PHE A 120 4.18 -1.15 -4.23
C PHE A 120 2.88 -1.09 -5.05
N PRO A 121 2.88 -0.67 -6.33
CA PRO A 121 1.69 -0.72 -7.18
C PRO A 121 1.06 -2.13 -7.27
N LEU A 122 1.86 -3.21 -7.23
CA LEU A 122 1.35 -4.59 -7.20
C LEU A 122 0.66 -4.91 -5.87
N VAL A 123 1.25 -4.52 -4.75
CA VAL A 123 0.64 -4.69 -3.42
C VAL A 123 -0.71 -3.96 -3.38
N ALA A 124 -0.75 -2.74 -3.91
CA ALA A 124 -1.95 -1.90 -3.94
C ALA A 124 -3.09 -2.48 -4.79
N VAL A 125 -2.83 -3.45 -5.69
CA VAL A 125 -3.88 -4.13 -6.48
C VAL A 125 -4.98 -4.69 -5.60
N ALA A 126 -4.63 -5.20 -4.42
CA ALA A 126 -5.58 -5.77 -3.47
C ALA A 126 -6.58 -4.74 -2.89
N ALA A 127 -6.31 -3.44 -3.00
CA ALA A 127 -7.20 -2.38 -2.53
C ALA A 127 -8.47 -2.22 -3.39
N GLY A 128 -8.49 -2.76 -4.61
CA GLY A 128 -9.66 -2.76 -5.48
C GLY A 128 -9.65 -1.63 -6.52
N GLY A 129 -10.50 -0.61 -6.41
CA GLY A 129 -10.63 0.45 -7.43
C GLY A 129 -9.38 1.35 -7.59
N PRO A 130 -9.24 2.06 -8.75
CA PRO A 130 -8.04 2.83 -9.07
C PRO A 130 -7.73 3.90 -8.02
N GLY A 131 -8.71 4.66 -7.54
CA GLY A 131 -8.50 5.68 -6.52
C GLY A 131 -7.99 5.12 -5.19
N ARG A 132 -8.51 3.95 -4.74
CA ARG A 132 -8.01 3.30 -3.51
C ARG A 132 -6.58 2.78 -3.66
N ARG A 133 -6.21 2.29 -4.83
CA ARG A 133 -4.84 1.87 -5.14
C ARG A 133 -3.90 3.06 -5.08
N ALA A 134 -4.27 4.16 -5.73
CA ALA A 134 -3.51 5.40 -5.68
C ALA A 134 -3.35 5.90 -4.23
N ALA A 135 -4.44 5.95 -3.46
CA ALA A 135 -4.41 6.38 -2.06
C ALA A 135 -3.51 5.50 -1.19
N GLN A 136 -3.59 4.15 -1.32
CA GLN A 136 -2.71 3.24 -0.59
C GLN A 136 -1.24 3.47 -0.93
N THR A 137 -0.94 3.67 -2.21
CA THR A 137 0.43 3.89 -2.67
C THR A 137 0.95 5.25 -2.19
N ALA A 138 0.18 6.32 -2.38
CA ALA A 138 0.57 7.65 -1.91
C ALA A 138 0.83 7.66 -0.41
N VAL A 139 -0.12 7.16 0.40
CA VAL A 139 0.05 7.12 1.87
C VAL A 139 1.21 6.22 2.26
N GLY A 140 1.44 5.09 1.57
CA GLY A 140 2.56 4.21 1.86
C GLY A 140 3.92 4.86 1.60
N VAL A 141 4.08 5.56 0.47
CA VAL A 141 5.32 6.30 0.15
C VAL A 141 5.53 7.46 1.12
N LEU A 142 4.48 8.25 1.39
CA LEU A 142 4.54 9.35 2.37
C LEU A 142 4.90 8.83 3.78
N THR A 143 4.31 7.73 4.21
CA THR A 143 4.61 7.10 5.49
C THR A 143 6.08 6.63 5.53
N ALA A 144 6.59 6.08 4.42
CA ALA A 144 8.00 5.69 4.32
C ALA A 144 8.93 6.91 4.46
N GLY A 145 8.59 8.04 3.84
CA GLY A 145 9.33 9.31 3.99
C GLY A 145 9.30 9.85 5.41
N ILE A 146 8.14 9.81 6.09
CA ILE A 146 8.00 10.24 7.49
C ILE A 146 8.85 9.34 8.41
N VAL A 147 8.80 8.02 8.19
CA VAL A 147 9.60 7.06 8.95
C VAL A 147 11.09 7.32 8.77
N ALA A 148 11.54 7.58 7.54
CA ALA A 148 12.93 7.96 7.26
C ALA A 148 13.31 9.27 7.96
N GLY A 149 12.42 10.27 7.98
CA GLY A 149 12.62 11.55 8.65
C GLY A 149 12.75 11.42 10.17
N ILE A 150 11.93 10.58 10.81
CA ILE A 150 12.01 10.30 12.24
C ILE A 150 13.32 9.56 12.57
N GLY A 151 13.74 8.63 11.70
CA GLY A 151 14.94 7.82 11.88
C GLY A 151 16.25 8.50 11.49
N GLY A 152 16.23 9.75 10.99
CA GLY A 152 17.43 10.44 10.47
C GLY A 152 18.02 9.75 9.23
N GLY A 153 17.19 8.99 8.50
CA GLY A 153 17.57 8.24 7.32
C GLY A 153 17.55 9.07 6.03
N THR A 154 17.66 8.38 4.90
CA THR A 154 17.49 8.96 3.57
C THR A 154 16.05 8.78 3.07
N LEU A 155 15.59 9.70 2.23
CA LEU A 155 14.31 9.57 1.54
C LEU A 155 14.32 8.30 0.67
N PRO A 156 13.22 7.53 0.71
CA PRO A 156 13.23 6.14 0.24
C PRO A 156 13.51 5.97 -1.24
N VAL A 157 13.42 7.01 -2.05
CA VAL A 157 13.60 6.86 -3.50
C VAL A 157 14.62 7.82 -4.05
N THR A 158 14.53 9.07 -3.65
CA THR A 158 15.48 10.10 -4.08
C THR A 158 16.86 9.94 -3.47
N GLY A 159 17.00 9.13 -2.41
CA GLY A 159 18.27 8.97 -1.68
C GLY A 159 18.74 10.26 -0.97
N GLY A 160 18.01 11.37 -1.11
CA GLY A 160 18.28 12.61 -0.43
C GLY A 160 18.11 12.50 1.09
N ALA A 161 18.69 13.42 1.84
CA ALA A 161 18.47 13.49 3.29
C ALA A 161 16.97 13.66 3.57
N ALA A 162 16.41 12.82 4.43
CA ALA A 162 15.05 12.99 4.87
C ALA A 162 14.93 14.32 5.65
N PRO A 163 13.82 15.06 5.48
CA PRO A 163 13.62 16.30 6.20
C PRO A 163 13.64 16.03 7.70
N ASN A 164 14.40 16.85 8.44
CA ASN A 164 14.40 16.78 9.90
C ASN A 164 13.01 17.22 10.39
N LEU A 165 12.22 16.26 10.82
CA LEU A 165 10.91 16.52 11.40
C LEU A 165 11.09 16.95 12.86
N ALA A 166 11.44 18.21 13.09
CA ALA A 166 11.51 18.80 14.43
C ALA A 166 10.10 18.95 15.05
N ILE A 167 9.39 17.82 15.21
CA ILE A 167 7.96 17.78 15.61
C ILE A 167 7.83 17.68 17.15
N GLY A 168 8.91 17.42 17.87
CA GLY A 168 8.87 17.24 19.33
C GLY A 168 8.28 18.45 20.05
N GLY A 169 7.30 18.19 20.95
CA GLY A 169 6.69 19.22 21.80
C GLY A 169 5.66 20.15 21.13
N ILE A 170 5.35 19.99 19.84
CA ILE A 170 4.34 20.82 19.17
C ILE A 170 2.92 20.46 19.68
N ALA A 171 2.32 21.36 20.46
CA ALA A 171 0.99 21.16 21.00
C ALA A 171 -0.13 21.52 19.99
N ALA A 172 0.09 22.54 19.14
CA ALA A 172 -0.92 23.03 18.22
C ALA A 172 -1.02 22.15 16.96
N PRO A 173 -2.20 21.60 16.62
CA PRO A 173 -2.35 20.72 15.46
C PRO A 173 -2.13 21.43 14.12
N ALA A 174 -2.47 22.72 14.02
CA ALA A 174 -2.21 23.51 12.81
C ALA A 174 -0.71 23.64 12.53
N THR A 175 0.09 23.92 13.57
CA THR A 175 1.55 24.00 13.45
C THR A 175 2.16 22.63 13.11
N ALA A 176 1.67 21.55 13.73
CA ALA A 176 2.12 20.20 13.38
C ALA A 176 1.79 19.86 11.91
N ALA A 177 0.60 20.22 11.43
CA ALA A 177 0.20 19.99 10.05
C ALA A 177 1.04 20.81 9.06
N SER A 178 1.31 22.10 9.34
CA SER A 178 2.16 22.92 8.47
C SER A 178 3.61 22.42 8.44
N THR A 179 4.18 22.07 9.58
CA THR A 179 5.54 21.50 9.64
C THR A 179 5.65 20.21 8.84
N LEU A 180 4.66 19.30 8.95
CA LEU A 180 4.62 18.08 8.14
C LEU A 180 4.48 18.39 6.65
N TRP A 181 3.61 19.35 6.31
CA TRP A 181 3.40 19.78 4.94
C TRP A 181 4.67 20.35 4.33
N ASP A 182 5.33 21.29 5.01
CA ASP A 182 6.57 21.92 4.56
C ASP A 182 7.69 20.89 4.40
N ALA A 183 7.79 19.95 5.34
CA ALA A 183 8.76 18.87 5.26
C ALA A 183 8.52 17.93 4.08
N LEU A 184 7.27 17.58 3.79
CA LEU A 184 6.92 16.71 2.67
C LEU A 184 7.04 17.43 1.32
N THR A 185 6.69 18.73 1.27
CA THR A 185 6.73 19.54 0.04
C THR A 185 8.11 20.11 -0.25
N GLY A 186 8.99 20.14 0.72
CA GLY A 186 10.38 20.62 0.58
C GLY A 186 11.20 19.82 -0.43
N SER A 187 10.80 18.58 -0.74
CA SER A 187 11.42 17.76 -1.79
C SER A 187 10.44 17.55 -2.95
N GLN A 188 10.54 18.36 -4.00
CA GLN A 188 9.72 18.22 -5.20
C GLN A 188 9.90 16.84 -5.84
N ALA A 189 11.13 16.30 -5.87
CA ALA A 189 11.41 14.98 -6.41
C ALA A 189 10.63 13.89 -5.67
N PHE A 190 10.58 13.92 -4.34
CA PHE A 190 9.82 12.96 -3.52
C PHE A 190 8.30 13.05 -3.77
N LEU A 191 7.77 14.27 -3.94
CA LEU A 191 6.36 14.45 -4.28
C LEU A 191 6.02 13.92 -5.67
N LEU A 192 6.82 14.25 -6.68
CA LEU A 192 6.62 13.78 -8.05
C LEU A 192 6.64 12.26 -8.10
N GLU A 193 7.55 11.64 -7.38
CA GLU A 193 7.63 10.19 -7.31
C GLU A 193 6.45 9.57 -6.57
N THR A 194 6.02 10.16 -5.45
CA THR A 194 4.81 9.73 -4.75
C THR A 194 3.60 9.76 -5.69
N LEU A 195 3.43 10.85 -6.44
CA LEU A 195 2.35 11.00 -7.41
C LEU A 195 2.45 9.99 -8.55
N ALA A 196 3.65 9.74 -9.03
CA ALA A 196 3.85 8.82 -10.14
C ALA A 196 3.66 7.36 -9.74
N LEU A 197 4.13 6.93 -8.56
CA LEU A 197 3.83 5.61 -8.03
C LEU A 197 2.33 5.44 -7.76
N ALA A 198 1.65 6.48 -7.25
CA ALA A 198 0.21 6.47 -7.06
C ALA A 198 -0.54 6.38 -8.41
N GLY A 199 -0.10 7.13 -9.41
CA GLY A 199 -0.62 7.06 -10.78
C GLY A 199 -0.42 5.68 -11.41
N ALA A 200 0.76 5.10 -11.25
CA ALA A 200 1.07 3.74 -11.69
C ALA A 200 0.13 2.72 -11.02
N ALA A 201 -0.08 2.83 -9.71
CA ALA A 201 -1.01 1.95 -8.99
C ALA A 201 -2.47 2.09 -9.49
N ALA A 202 -2.90 3.30 -9.82
CA ALA A 202 -4.21 3.52 -10.44
C ALA A 202 -4.30 2.86 -11.82
N ALA A 203 -3.26 3.02 -12.64
CA ALA A 203 -3.19 2.56 -14.03
C ALA A 203 -2.99 1.04 -14.18
N ILE A 204 -2.54 0.32 -13.15
CA ILE A 204 -2.19 -1.11 -13.23
C ILE A 204 -3.32 -1.99 -13.79
N GLY A 205 -4.58 -1.63 -13.53
CA GLY A 205 -5.74 -2.33 -14.08
C GLY A 205 -5.89 -2.14 -15.60
N ALA A 206 -5.46 -1.00 -16.13
CA ALA A 206 -5.43 -0.74 -17.56
C ALA A 206 -4.24 -1.46 -18.22
N ALA A 207 -3.09 -1.46 -17.57
CA ALA A 207 -1.90 -2.18 -18.01
C ALA A 207 -2.18 -3.69 -18.14
N ARG A 208 -2.79 -4.30 -17.12
CA ARG A 208 -3.18 -5.71 -17.17
C ARG A 208 -4.12 -6.06 -18.34
N ARG A 209 -5.03 -5.16 -18.69
CA ARG A 209 -5.93 -5.38 -19.84
C ARG A 209 -5.23 -5.38 -21.19
N ARG A 210 -4.06 -4.73 -21.29
CA ARG A 210 -3.23 -4.67 -22.50
C ARG A 210 -2.23 -5.82 -22.62
N GLY A 211 -2.19 -6.73 -21.62
CA GLY A 211 -1.31 -7.89 -21.61
C GLY A 211 0.17 -7.52 -21.54
N PRO A 212 1.07 -8.26 -22.23
CA PRO A 212 2.52 -8.06 -22.15
C PRO A 212 2.96 -6.63 -22.50
N TRP A 213 2.34 -6.02 -23.51
CA TRP A 213 2.62 -4.63 -23.90
C TRP A 213 2.27 -3.62 -22.80
N GLY A 214 1.19 -3.88 -22.07
CA GLY A 214 0.83 -3.07 -20.91
C GLY A 214 1.84 -3.20 -19.77
N GLY A 215 2.36 -4.40 -19.54
CA GLY A 215 3.45 -4.66 -18.60
C GLY A 215 4.74 -3.93 -19.01
N ALA A 216 5.14 -4.04 -20.26
CA ALA A 216 6.33 -3.37 -20.78
C ALA A 216 6.23 -1.84 -20.67
N ALA A 217 5.09 -1.25 -21.07
CA ALA A 217 4.85 0.18 -20.94
C ALA A 217 4.88 0.65 -19.47
N PHE A 218 4.33 -0.16 -18.55
CA PHE A 218 4.36 0.10 -17.12
C PHE A 218 5.79 0.09 -16.55
N GLY A 219 6.60 -0.91 -16.90
CA GLY A 219 8.01 -1.01 -16.50
C GLY A 219 8.84 0.15 -17.05
N ALA A 220 8.67 0.48 -18.33
CA ALA A 220 9.35 1.60 -18.97
C ALA A 220 8.98 2.94 -18.29
N PHE A 221 7.71 3.16 -18.00
CA PHE A 221 7.24 4.37 -17.30
C PHE A 221 7.91 4.52 -15.92
N LEU A 222 7.93 3.46 -15.11
CA LEU A 222 8.57 3.50 -13.80
C LEU A 222 10.10 3.69 -13.90
N THR A 223 10.75 3.10 -14.91
CA THR A 223 12.19 3.28 -15.15
C THR A 223 12.51 4.74 -15.49
N VAL A 224 11.77 5.32 -16.45
CA VAL A 224 11.91 6.73 -16.81
C VAL A 224 11.74 7.62 -15.60
N LEU A 225 10.70 7.35 -14.80
CA LEU A 225 10.45 8.09 -13.58
C LEU A 225 11.61 8.03 -12.58
N THR A 226 12.18 6.83 -12.37
CA THR A 226 13.32 6.65 -11.46
C THR A 226 14.54 7.44 -11.94
N LEU A 227 14.76 7.50 -13.26
CA LEU A 227 15.84 8.29 -13.85
C LEU A 227 15.61 9.80 -13.68
N PHE A 228 14.37 10.28 -13.82
CA PHE A 228 14.04 11.69 -13.58
C PHE A 228 14.08 12.09 -12.11
N ALA A 229 13.88 11.13 -11.19
CA ALA A 229 13.95 11.40 -9.76
C ALA A 229 15.39 11.48 -9.23
N ASP A 230 16.39 11.30 -10.09
CA ASP A 230 17.82 11.29 -9.74
C ASP A 230 18.13 10.40 -8.52
N ALA A 231 17.58 9.20 -8.54
CA ALA A 231 17.60 8.28 -7.40
C ALA A 231 19.01 7.76 -7.03
N GLY A 232 20.05 8.17 -7.75
CA GLY A 232 21.44 7.86 -7.44
C GLY A 232 21.68 6.36 -7.17
N ALA A 233 22.25 6.04 -6.02
CA ALA A 233 22.55 4.66 -5.61
C ALA A 233 21.33 3.78 -5.40
N SER A 234 20.14 4.35 -5.19
CA SER A 234 18.87 3.60 -5.03
C SER A 234 18.19 3.27 -6.37
N ALA A 235 18.67 3.81 -7.50
CA ALA A 235 18.09 3.56 -8.81
C ALA A 235 18.09 2.08 -9.24
N PRO A 236 19.17 1.30 -9.10
CA PRO A 236 19.18 -0.08 -9.54
C PRO A 236 18.12 -0.97 -8.89
N PRO A 237 17.94 -1.01 -7.56
CA PRO A 237 16.91 -1.83 -6.96
C PRO A 237 15.50 -1.36 -7.30
N LEU A 238 15.26 -0.05 -7.47
CA LEU A 238 13.96 0.48 -7.90
C LEU A 238 13.61 0.04 -9.32
N VAL A 239 14.57 0.14 -10.25
CA VAL A 239 14.39 -0.32 -11.63
C VAL A 239 14.12 -1.83 -11.68
N LEU A 240 14.87 -2.64 -10.93
CA LEU A 240 14.60 -4.07 -10.82
C LEU A 240 13.22 -4.36 -10.28
N ALA A 241 12.78 -3.67 -9.22
CA ALA A 241 11.46 -3.80 -8.65
C ALA A 241 10.35 -3.40 -9.65
N ALA A 242 10.57 -2.34 -10.42
CA ALA A 242 9.67 -1.90 -11.48
C ALA A 242 9.51 -2.95 -12.59
N TRP A 243 10.61 -3.51 -13.08
CA TRP A 243 10.59 -4.55 -14.11
C TRP A 243 10.04 -5.87 -13.62
N LEU A 244 10.29 -6.24 -12.35
CA LEU A 244 9.65 -7.40 -11.74
C LEU A 244 8.13 -7.21 -11.67
N SER A 245 7.67 -5.99 -11.32
CA SER A 245 6.25 -5.65 -11.35
C SER A 245 5.67 -5.78 -12.77
N ALA A 246 6.39 -5.30 -13.77
CA ALA A 246 5.99 -5.39 -15.18
C ALA A 246 5.90 -6.86 -15.64
N ALA A 247 6.89 -7.68 -15.29
CA ALA A 247 6.90 -9.11 -15.59
C ALA A 247 5.72 -9.84 -14.97
N LEU A 248 5.43 -9.58 -13.69
CA LEU A 248 4.29 -10.18 -12.99
C LEU A 248 2.95 -9.75 -13.61
N ILE A 249 2.83 -8.50 -14.07
CA ILE A 249 1.64 -8.04 -14.81
C ILE A 249 1.49 -8.76 -16.14
N ALA A 250 2.61 -9.02 -16.83
CA ALA A 250 2.61 -9.68 -18.14
C ALA A 250 2.29 -11.17 -18.06
N VAL A 251 2.75 -11.86 -17.01
CA VAL A 251 2.57 -13.32 -16.83
C VAL A 251 1.20 -13.68 -16.26
N GLU A 252 0.55 -12.80 -15.51
CA GLU A 252 -0.81 -13.09 -15.02
C GLU A 252 -1.75 -13.32 -16.21
N PRO A 253 -2.34 -14.53 -16.35
CA PRO A 253 -3.30 -14.78 -17.41
C PRO A 253 -4.46 -13.81 -17.23
N GLY A 254 -4.67 -12.96 -18.25
CA GLY A 254 -5.79 -12.03 -18.26
C GLY A 254 -7.07 -12.76 -17.90
N ILE A 255 -7.87 -12.21 -16.99
CA ILE A 255 -9.20 -12.75 -16.67
C ILE A 255 -9.91 -12.95 -18.01
N PRO A 256 -10.38 -14.18 -18.33
CA PRO A 256 -11.08 -14.43 -19.59
C PRO A 256 -12.15 -13.35 -19.75
N ARG A 257 -12.05 -12.56 -20.82
CA ARG A 257 -13.07 -11.56 -21.13
C ARG A 257 -14.39 -12.30 -21.16
N PRO A 258 -15.42 -11.88 -20.41
CA PRO A 258 -16.75 -12.42 -20.63
C PRO A 258 -17.03 -12.20 -22.11
N LEU A 259 -17.35 -13.29 -22.83
CA LEU A 259 -17.68 -13.23 -24.24
C LEU A 259 -18.75 -12.13 -24.42
N PRO A 260 -18.58 -11.21 -25.39
CA PRO A 260 -19.57 -10.17 -25.64
C PRO A 260 -20.95 -10.79 -25.64
N GLU A 261 -21.91 -10.16 -24.98
CA GLU A 261 -23.29 -10.71 -24.84
C GLU A 261 -23.94 -11.11 -26.18
N PHE A 262 -23.43 -10.53 -27.27
CA PHE A 262 -23.82 -10.90 -28.64
C PHE A 262 -23.62 -12.41 -28.94
N PHE A 263 -22.51 -13.01 -28.48
CA PHE A 263 -22.27 -14.46 -28.67
C PHE A 263 -23.09 -15.33 -27.71
N ARG A 264 -23.56 -14.78 -26.59
CA ARG A 264 -24.44 -15.50 -25.67
C ARG A 264 -25.86 -15.64 -26.22
N ARG A 265 -26.35 -14.63 -26.93
CA ARG A 265 -27.70 -14.63 -27.54
C ARG A 265 -27.77 -15.55 -28.76
N SER A 266 -26.69 -15.72 -29.51
CA SER A 266 -26.66 -16.62 -30.68
C SER A 266 -26.78 -18.10 -30.32
N ARG A 267 -26.23 -18.53 -29.18
CA ARG A 267 -26.31 -19.92 -28.72
C ARG A 267 -27.71 -20.33 -28.23
N VAL A 268 -28.48 -19.38 -27.73
CA VAL A 268 -29.87 -19.65 -27.29
C VAL A 268 -30.78 -19.83 -28.50
N ARG A 269 -30.57 -19.10 -29.62
CA ARG A 269 -31.38 -19.24 -30.84
C ARG A 269 -31.16 -20.57 -31.58
N LEU A 270 -29.94 -21.11 -31.57
CA LEU A 270 -29.62 -22.36 -32.23
C LEU A 270 -30.26 -23.61 -31.59
N ARG A 271 -30.60 -23.55 -30.29
CA ARG A 271 -31.30 -24.67 -29.60
C ARG A 271 -32.79 -24.69 -29.83
N LEU A 272 -33.41 -23.61 -30.27
CA LEU A 272 -34.85 -23.56 -30.55
C LEU A 272 -35.22 -24.00 -31.96
N VAL A 273 -34.26 -24.12 -32.87
CA VAL A 273 -34.52 -24.54 -34.29
C VAL A 273 -34.38 -26.06 -34.46
N HIS A 274 -33.84 -26.80 -33.53
CA HIS A 274 -33.66 -28.27 -33.61
C HIS A 274 -34.61 -29.05 -32.67
N GLY A 275 -35.67 -28.41 -32.18
CA GLY A 275 -36.63 -29.00 -31.23
C GLY A 275 -38.08 -29.05 -31.77
N SER A 276 -38.28 -29.10 -33.11
CA SER A 276 -39.59 -29.33 -33.73
C SER A 276 -39.56 -30.53 -34.65
#